data_2a3c4b02f334efbd9c1ccabe1426c889
#
_entry.id   2a3c4b02f334efbd9c1ccabe1426c889
#
_cell.length_a   1.000
_cell.length_b   1.000
_cell.length_c   1.000
_cell.angle_alpha   90.00
_cell.angle_beta   90.00
_cell.angle_gamma   90.00
#
_symmetry.space_group_name_H-M   'P 1'
#
loop_
_entity.id
_entity.type
_entity.pdbx_description
1 polymer ?
#
loop_
_entity_poly.entity_id
_entity_poly.type
_entity_poly.pdbx_seq_one_letter_code
_entity_poly.pdbx_strand_id
1 'polypeptide(L)'
;MVIHEVAELGKRRNSIMPEAMVRDVFGDPEKLLGSDYNPEVLYRKGKAAGKTLPKIYMAIGREDSLYGVNQDFRHFLEAEGANFFYEDGHGMHTWDFWNEYLPRGLEWTLKN
;
A
#
# COMPACT_ATOMS: atom_id res chain seq x y z
N MET A 1 -3.98 -2.92 4.33
CA MET A 1 -2.69 -2.60 3.67
C MET A 1 -1.63 -3.63 4.06
N VAL A 2 -0.75 -3.95 3.14
CA VAL A 2 0.25 -5.03 3.32
C VAL A 2 1.11 -4.88 4.59
N ILE A 3 1.42 -3.64 5.00
CA ILE A 3 2.24 -3.40 6.20
C ILE A 3 1.59 -3.96 7.48
N HIS A 4 0.26 -3.95 7.55
CA HIS A 4 -0.47 -4.55 8.67
C HIS A 4 -0.28 -6.07 8.71
N GLU A 5 -0.34 -6.70 7.54
CA GLU A 5 -0.09 -8.15 7.43
C GLU A 5 1.34 -8.51 7.79
N VAL A 6 2.32 -7.72 7.34
CA VAL A 6 3.73 -7.92 7.69
C VAL A 6 3.93 -7.82 9.20
N ALA A 7 3.31 -6.83 9.85
CA ALA A 7 3.39 -6.68 11.30
C ALA A 7 2.83 -7.91 12.03
N GLU A 8 1.69 -8.45 11.57
CA GLU A 8 1.09 -9.64 12.17
C GLU A 8 1.89 -10.92 11.89
N LEU A 9 2.38 -11.08 10.65
CA LEU A 9 3.22 -12.23 10.28
C LEU A 9 4.51 -12.28 11.10
N GLY A 10 5.12 -11.13 11.37
CA GLY A 10 6.32 -11.04 12.17
C GLY A 10 6.15 -11.47 13.63
N LYS A 11 4.92 -11.62 14.09
CA LYS A 11 4.59 -12.11 15.44
C LYS A 11 4.33 -13.63 15.47
N ARG A 12 4.24 -14.28 14.32
CA ARG A 12 3.90 -15.71 14.21
C ARG A 12 5.14 -16.59 14.08
N ARG A 13 5.22 -17.67 14.86
CA ARG A 13 6.38 -18.56 14.87
C ARG A 13 6.64 -19.31 13.56
N ASN A 14 5.61 -19.66 12.80
CA ASN A 14 5.69 -20.51 11.60
C ASN A 14 5.06 -19.83 10.39
N SER A 15 5.39 -18.57 10.14
CA SER A 15 4.88 -17.86 8.98
C SER A 15 5.85 -17.96 7.78
N ILE A 16 5.34 -17.67 6.59
CA ILE A 16 6.15 -17.53 5.36
C ILE A 16 7.24 -16.46 5.55
N MET A 17 6.97 -15.48 6.41
CA MET A 17 7.91 -14.44 6.79
C MET A 17 8.19 -14.56 8.29
N PRO A 18 9.22 -15.32 8.70
CA PRO A 18 9.51 -15.54 10.11
C PRO A 18 9.88 -14.25 10.83
N GLU A 19 9.64 -14.22 12.14
CA GLU A 19 9.90 -13.07 13.00
C GLU A 19 11.32 -12.51 12.83
N ALA A 20 12.33 -13.41 12.75
CA ALA A 20 13.72 -13.00 12.56
C ALA A 20 13.90 -12.20 11.27
N MET A 21 13.25 -12.60 10.18
CA MET A 21 13.31 -11.89 8.91
C MET A 21 12.64 -10.52 9.00
N VAL A 22 11.48 -10.44 9.65
CA VAL A 22 10.79 -9.17 9.85
C VAL A 22 11.64 -8.21 10.69
N ARG A 23 12.28 -8.71 11.76
CA ARG A 23 13.16 -7.91 12.60
C ARG A 23 14.40 -7.42 11.86
N ASP A 24 14.98 -8.25 11.00
CA ASP A 24 16.15 -7.88 10.20
C ASP A 24 15.83 -6.78 9.18
N VAL A 25 14.65 -6.84 8.56
CA VAL A 25 14.25 -5.90 7.51
C VAL A 25 13.60 -4.65 8.08
N PHE A 26 12.69 -4.79 9.04
CA PHE A 26 11.81 -3.72 9.51
C PHE A 26 12.03 -3.33 10.98
N GLY A 27 12.82 -4.09 11.73
CA GLY A 27 13.00 -3.89 13.17
C GLY A 27 11.88 -4.57 13.98
N ASP A 28 11.50 -3.98 15.10
CA ASP A 28 10.51 -4.54 16.01
C ASP A 28 9.11 -4.56 15.39
N PRO A 29 8.49 -5.74 15.19
CA PRO A 29 7.14 -5.83 14.62
C PRO A 29 6.08 -5.05 15.41
N GLU A 30 6.24 -4.92 16.72
CA GLU A 30 5.32 -4.18 17.58
C GLU A 30 5.32 -2.67 17.26
N LYS A 31 6.43 -2.16 16.71
CA LYS A 31 6.59 -0.75 16.36
C LYS A 31 6.31 -0.46 14.88
N LEU A 32 6.11 -1.51 14.08
CA LEU A 32 6.06 -1.39 12.62
C LEU A 32 4.90 -0.49 12.14
N LEU A 33 3.70 -0.67 12.67
CA LEU A 33 2.52 0.09 12.23
C LEU A 33 2.60 1.59 12.57
N GLY A 34 3.34 1.96 13.60
CA GLY A 34 3.56 3.37 13.94
C GLY A 34 4.80 3.98 13.31
N SER A 35 5.55 3.20 12.53
CA SER A 35 6.82 3.62 11.94
C SER A 35 6.65 4.24 10.56
N ASP A 36 7.75 4.80 10.05
CA ASP A 36 7.81 5.36 8.70
C ASP A 36 7.79 4.29 7.59
N TYR A 37 7.83 3.00 7.95
CA TYR A 37 7.53 1.92 6.99
C TYR A 37 6.03 1.84 6.65
N ASN A 38 5.17 2.44 7.46
CA ASN A 38 3.74 2.51 7.19
C ASN A 38 3.42 3.75 6.35
N PRO A 39 2.99 3.59 5.08
CA PRO A 39 2.65 4.73 4.22
C PRO A 39 1.55 5.64 4.78
N GLU A 40 0.63 5.10 5.58
CA GLU A 40 -0.40 5.91 6.24
C GLU A 40 0.22 6.90 7.23
N VAL A 41 1.22 6.44 8.00
CA VAL A 41 1.97 7.29 8.94
C VAL A 41 2.72 8.39 8.19
N LEU A 42 3.43 8.02 7.12
CA LEU A 42 4.16 8.98 6.29
C LEU A 42 3.23 10.03 5.68
N TYR A 43 2.08 9.60 5.18
CA TYR A 43 1.09 10.49 4.58
C TYR A 43 0.60 11.52 5.60
N ARG A 44 0.22 11.06 6.80
CA ARG A 44 -0.25 11.94 7.88
C ARG A 44 0.82 12.90 8.36
N LYS A 45 2.07 12.44 8.49
CA LYS A 45 3.20 13.29 8.86
C LYS A 45 3.43 14.38 7.82
N GLY A 46 3.44 14.04 6.54
CA GLY A 46 3.61 14.99 5.45
C GLY A 46 2.50 16.04 5.42
N LYS A 47 1.26 15.61 5.60
CA LYS A 47 0.09 16.48 5.65
C LYS A 47 0.17 17.44 6.84
N ALA A 48 0.48 16.93 8.02
CA ALA A 48 0.62 17.73 9.24
C ALA A 48 1.77 18.77 9.15
N ALA A 49 2.84 18.43 8.43
CA ALA A 49 3.97 19.31 8.18
C ALA A 49 3.71 20.33 7.06
N GLY A 50 2.54 20.34 6.44
CA GLY A 50 2.20 21.24 5.34
C GLY A 50 2.94 20.96 4.03
N LYS A 51 3.48 19.75 3.87
CA LYS A 51 4.20 19.38 2.64
C LYS A 51 3.23 19.14 1.48
N THR A 52 3.72 19.39 0.26
CA THR A 52 3.02 18.98 -0.94
C THR A 52 2.99 17.46 -1.02
N LEU A 53 1.80 16.88 -1.05
CA LEU A 53 1.61 15.44 -1.07
C LEU A 53 1.56 14.95 -2.53
N PRO A 54 1.97 13.69 -2.80
CA PRO A 54 1.99 13.17 -4.15
C PRO A 54 0.58 12.90 -4.69
N LYS A 55 0.45 12.94 -6.02
CA LYS A 55 -0.66 12.28 -6.70
C LYS A 55 -0.43 10.78 -6.62
N ILE A 56 -1.47 10.03 -6.33
CA ILE A 56 -1.37 8.58 -6.17
C ILE A 56 -2.31 7.89 -7.17
N TYR A 57 -1.76 6.98 -7.96
CA TYR A 57 -2.55 6.07 -8.78
C TYR A 57 -2.56 4.69 -8.14
N MET A 58 -3.76 4.12 -8.03
CA MET A 58 -3.94 2.76 -7.51
C MET A 58 -4.70 1.92 -8.52
N ALA A 59 -4.22 0.71 -8.77
CA ALA A 59 -4.92 -0.28 -9.57
C ALA A 59 -4.78 -1.66 -8.95
N ILE A 60 -5.83 -2.44 -8.97
CA ILE A 60 -5.84 -3.80 -8.43
C ILE A 60 -6.77 -4.70 -9.24
N GLY A 61 -6.34 -5.95 -9.47
CA GLY A 61 -7.20 -6.98 -10.02
C GLY A 61 -8.20 -7.48 -8.97
N ARG A 62 -9.44 -7.67 -9.35
CA ARG A 62 -10.48 -8.12 -8.41
C ARG A 62 -10.25 -9.52 -7.88
N GLU A 63 -9.51 -10.35 -8.61
CA GLU A 63 -9.13 -11.71 -8.23
C GLU A 63 -7.77 -11.77 -7.53
N ASP A 64 -7.12 -10.61 -7.33
CA ASP A 64 -5.85 -10.52 -6.62
C ASP A 64 -6.05 -10.75 -5.12
N SER A 65 -5.17 -11.56 -4.51
CA SER A 65 -5.22 -11.83 -3.08
C SER A 65 -5.04 -10.59 -2.21
N LEU A 66 -4.46 -9.53 -2.75
CA LEU A 66 -4.27 -8.26 -2.05
C LEU A 66 -5.42 -7.28 -2.25
N TYR A 67 -6.51 -7.70 -2.89
CA TYR A 67 -7.65 -6.82 -3.16
C TYR A 67 -8.19 -6.18 -1.87
N GLY A 68 -8.39 -6.98 -0.81
CA GLY A 68 -8.93 -6.49 0.46
C GLY A 68 -8.06 -5.41 1.11
N VAL A 69 -6.75 -5.66 1.21
CA VAL A 69 -5.82 -4.68 1.81
C VAL A 69 -5.70 -3.42 0.97
N ASN A 70 -5.87 -3.53 -0.35
CA ASN A 70 -5.92 -2.36 -1.23
C ASN A 70 -7.18 -1.52 -0.98
N GLN A 71 -8.33 -2.16 -0.71
CA GLN A 71 -9.55 -1.42 -0.36
C GLN A 71 -9.38 -0.64 0.94
N ASP A 72 -8.69 -1.20 1.93
CA ASP A 72 -8.41 -0.51 3.19
C ASP A 72 -7.57 0.74 2.95
N PHE A 73 -6.53 0.65 2.13
CA PHE A 73 -5.70 1.81 1.80
C PHE A 73 -6.47 2.85 0.96
N ARG A 74 -7.30 2.40 0.04
CA ARG A 74 -8.19 3.29 -0.72
C ARG A 74 -9.08 4.10 0.21
N HIS A 75 -9.72 3.44 1.17
CA HIS A 75 -10.58 4.11 2.15
C HIS A 75 -9.81 5.10 3.01
N PHE A 76 -8.58 4.76 3.39
CA PHE A 76 -7.69 5.69 4.08
C PHE A 76 -7.44 6.95 3.24
N LEU A 77 -7.10 6.80 1.97
CA LEU A 77 -6.85 7.95 1.08
C LEU A 77 -8.12 8.80 0.90
N GLU A 78 -9.28 8.18 0.78
CA GLU A 78 -10.57 8.89 0.71
C GLU A 78 -10.82 9.70 1.98
N ALA A 79 -10.61 9.11 3.14
CA ALA A 79 -10.81 9.76 4.44
C ALA A 79 -9.84 10.94 4.64
N GLU A 80 -8.63 10.86 4.12
CA GLU A 80 -7.63 11.93 4.20
C GLU A 80 -7.82 13.02 3.13
N GLY A 81 -8.76 12.85 2.20
CA GLY A 81 -8.97 13.80 1.11
C GLY A 81 -7.82 13.82 0.11
N ALA A 82 -7.13 12.70 -0.08
CA ALA A 82 -5.97 12.61 -0.96
C ALA A 82 -6.32 12.84 -2.43
N ASN A 83 -5.36 13.37 -3.18
CA ASN A 83 -5.45 13.43 -4.63
C ASN A 83 -5.01 12.07 -5.21
N PHE A 84 -5.98 11.20 -5.46
CA PHE A 84 -5.70 9.88 -5.99
C PHE A 84 -6.75 9.45 -7.01
N PHE A 85 -6.36 8.48 -7.83
CA PHE A 85 -7.24 7.84 -8.78
C PHE A 85 -7.14 6.33 -8.61
N TYR A 86 -8.27 5.67 -8.47
CA TYR A 86 -8.38 4.24 -8.25
C TYR A 86 -9.08 3.58 -9.43
N GLU A 87 -8.51 2.48 -9.91
CA GLU A 87 -9.13 1.61 -10.90
C GLU A 87 -9.05 0.16 -10.44
N ASP A 88 -10.05 -0.62 -10.76
CA ASP A 88 -9.99 -2.07 -10.67
C ASP A 88 -10.54 -2.72 -11.92
N GLY A 89 -10.29 -4.00 -12.06
CA GLY A 89 -10.75 -4.80 -13.19
C GLY A 89 -10.49 -6.28 -12.95
N HIS A 90 -10.90 -7.12 -13.88
CA HIS A 90 -10.57 -8.52 -13.81
C HIS A 90 -9.07 -8.73 -13.91
N GLY A 91 -8.54 -9.62 -13.12
CA GLY A 91 -7.13 -9.97 -13.14
C GLY A 91 -6.59 -10.30 -11.76
N MET A 92 -5.37 -10.79 -11.77
CA MET A 92 -4.66 -11.26 -10.59
C MET A 92 -3.35 -10.48 -10.43
N HIS A 93 -2.52 -10.90 -9.50
CA HIS A 93 -1.21 -10.32 -9.24
C HIS A 93 -0.20 -10.80 -10.31
N THR A 94 -0.43 -10.39 -11.56
CA THR A 94 0.30 -10.90 -12.73
C THR A 94 0.64 -9.79 -13.72
N TRP A 95 1.61 -10.08 -14.60
CA TRP A 95 2.03 -9.16 -15.65
C TRP A 95 0.92 -8.80 -16.63
N ASP A 96 -0.03 -9.70 -16.88
CA ASP A 96 -1.17 -9.41 -17.76
C ASP A 96 -1.95 -8.20 -17.25
N PHE A 97 -2.22 -8.18 -15.95
CA PHE A 97 -2.90 -7.04 -15.33
C PHE A 97 -2.03 -5.78 -15.38
N TRP A 98 -0.77 -5.87 -14.97
CA TRP A 98 0.12 -4.72 -14.87
C TRP A 98 0.43 -4.11 -16.24
N ASN A 99 0.59 -4.93 -17.27
CA ASN A 99 0.81 -4.45 -18.65
C ASN A 99 -0.36 -3.62 -19.16
N GLU A 100 -1.57 -3.90 -18.71
CA GLU A 100 -2.76 -3.11 -19.06
C GLU A 100 -2.85 -1.81 -18.25
N TYR A 101 -2.64 -1.88 -16.94
CA TYR A 101 -2.92 -0.77 -16.04
C TYR A 101 -1.75 0.19 -15.83
N LEU A 102 -0.50 -0.26 -15.97
CA LEU A 102 0.66 0.61 -15.82
C LEU A 102 0.65 1.79 -16.81
N PRO A 103 0.39 1.60 -18.10
CA PRO A 103 0.27 2.73 -19.02
C PRO A 103 -0.80 3.74 -18.62
N ARG A 104 -1.93 3.27 -18.10
CA ARG A 104 -3.00 4.15 -17.59
C ARG A 104 -2.54 4.98 -16.41
N GLY A 105 -1.82 4.35 -15.48
CA GLY A 105 -1.26 5.03 -14.32
C GLY A 105 -0.25 6.09 -14.71
N LEU A 106 0.64 5.77 -15.63
CA LEU A 106 1.62 6.72 -16.15
C LEU A 106 0.94 7.90 -16.84
N GLU A 107 -0.05 7.63 -17.68
CA GLU A 107 -0.81 8.68 -18.34
C GLU A 107 -1.46 9.63 -17.33
N TRP A 108 -2.15 9.07 -16.33
CA TRP A 108 -2.83 9.87 -15.33
C TRP A 108 -1.85 10.67 -14.46
N THR A 109 -0.75 10.06 -14.01
CA THR A 109 0.22 10.74 -13.14
C THR A 109 0.99 11.83 -13.85
N LEU A 110 1.21 11.72 -15.16
CA LEU A 110 1.91 12.72 -15.96
C LEU A 110 0.99 13.87 -16.43
N LYS A 111 -0.31 13.72 -16.32
CA LYS A 111 -1.24 14.82 -16.54
C LYS A 111 -1.25 15.78 -15.35
N ASN A 112 -1.47 17.03 -15.63
CA ASN A 112 -1.54 18.06 -14.59
C ASN A 112 -2.79 17.96 -13.72
#